data_c2f1cdf2c8bb6d8bee099334c7f52efb
#
_entry.id   c2f1cdf2c8bb6d8bee099334c7f52efb
#
_cell.length_a   1.000
_cell.length_b   1.000
_cell.length_c   1.000
_cell.angle_alpha   90.00
_cell.angle_beta   90.00
_cell.angle_gamma   90.00
#
_symmetry.space_group_name_H-M   'P 1'
#
loop_
_entity.id
_entity.type
_entity.pdbx_description
1 polymer ?
#
loop_
_entity_poly.entity_id
_entity_poly.type
_entity_poly.pdbx_seq_one_letter_code
_entity_poly.pdbx_strand_id
1 'polypeptide(L)'
;MRMRGDVFWDWADPSLHHRDHDETLDDGTSIDVQVRLSRTGSTQMFIGVYGPSGRTVYEESFDSRPGETMTTALAWGVDKARQTAFTTERKRKVVHC
;
A
#
# COMPACT_ATOMS: atom_id res chain seq x y z
N MET A 1 0.67 14.58 6.25
CA MET A 1 1.10 13.44 7.10
C MET A 1 0.08 12.32 7.04
N ARG A 2 0.54 11.10 6.90
CA ARG A 2 -0.35 9.94 6.85
C ARG A 2 -0.70 9.45 8.25
N MET A 3 -1.98 9.14 8.44
CA MET A 3 -2.43 8.50 9.67
C MET A 3 -2.42 6.98 9.47
N ARG A 4 -1.35 6.33 9.91
CA ARG A 4 -1.17 4.90 9.73
C ARG A 4 -2.16 4.13 10.60
N GLY A 5 -2.79 3.11 10.02
CA GLY A 5 -3.72 2.25 10.74
C GLY A 5 -3.04 1.04 11.36
N ASP A 6 -3.85 0.20 12.01
CA ASP A 6 -3.35 -0.98 12.72
C ASP A 6 -2.65 -1.98 11.81
N VAL A 7 -3.11 -2.12 10.57
CA VAL A 7 -2.48 -3.05 9.61
C VAL A 7 -1.03 -2.68 9.38
N PHE A 8 -0.75 -1.38 9.21
CA PHE A 8 0.62 -0.91 9.03
C PHE A 8 1.48 -1.22 10.26
N TRP A 9 0.98 -0.88 11.45
CA TRP A 9 1.78 -1.05 12.67
C TRP A 9 2.04 -2.51 12.99
N ASP A 10 1.08 -3.39 12.71
CA ASP A 10 1.28 -4.82 12.87
C ASP A 10 2.31 -5.38 11.89
N TRP A 11 2.37 -4.79 10.69
CA TRP A 11 3.28 -5.26 9.63
C TRP A 11 4.69 -4.69 9.77
N ALA A 12 4.83 -3.46 10.27
CA ALA A 12 6.09 -2.73 10.26
C ALA A 12 7.18 -3.45 11.06
N ASP A 13 8.34 -3.63 10.43
CA ASP A 13 9.52 -4.23 11.07
C ASP A 13 10.76 -3.62 10.44
N PRO A 14 11.36 -2.58 11.06
CA PRO A 14 12.50 -1.89 10.48
C PRO A 14 13.78 -2.73 10.44
N SER A 15 13.79 -3.89 11.07
CA SER A 15 14.96 -4.77 11.06
C SER A 15 15.06 -5.58 9.76
N LEU A 16 13.99 -5.63 8.94
CA LEU A 16 13.97 -6.39 7.72
C LEU A 16 14.33 -5.52 6.52
N HIS A 17 15.05 -6.12 5.56
CA HIS A 17 15.38 -5.44 4.32
C HIS A 17 14.11 -5.17 3.51
N HIS A 18 13.92 -3.93 3.08
CA HIS A 18 12.68 -3.57 2.38
C HIS A 18 12.93 -2.55 1.27
N ARG A 19 11.97 -2.48 0.36
CA ARG A 19 11.86 -1.42 -0.66
C ARG A 19 10.47 -0.83 -0.57
N ASP A 20 10.36 0.45 -0.92
CA ASP A 20 9.07 1.12 -0.88
C ASP A 20 8.85 2.00 -2.11
N HIS A 21 7.58 2.24 -2.39
CA HIS A 21 7.14 3.17 -3.42
C HIS A 21 6.11 4.10 -2.80
N ASP A 22 6.34 5.39 -2.90
CA ASP A 22 5.49 6.42 -2.33
C ASP A 22 5.07 7.35 -3.46
N GLU A 23 3.77 7.59 -3.60
CA GLU A 23 3.25 8.39 -4.69
C GLU A 23 2.08 9.24 -4.21
N THR A 24 2.01 10.50 -4.67
CA THR A 24 0.86 11.35 -4.42
C THR A 24 0.15 11.58 -5.74
N LEU A 25 -1.15 11.31 -5.76
CA LEU A 25 -1.98 11.46 -6.95
C LEU A 25 -2.47 12.91 -7.08
N ASP A 26 -3.05 13.24 -8.24
CA ASP A 26 -3.46 14.61 -8.55
C ASP A 26 -4.48 15.18 -7.57
N ASP A 27 -5.32 14.33 -6.99
CA ASP A 27 -6.34 14.76 -6.03
C ASP A 27 -5.82 14.86 -4.60
N GLY A 28 -4.54 14.63 -4.38
CA GLY A 28 -3.94 14.64 -3.06
C GLY A 28 -3.94 13.29 -2.35
N THR A 29 -4.59 12.28 -2.92
CA THR A 29 -4.54 10.91 -2.38
C THR A 29 -3.11 10.39 -2.50
N SER A 30 -2.59 9.79 -1.43
CA SER A 30 -1.25 9.21 -1.46
C SER A 30 -1.32 7.70 -1.31
N ILE A 31 -0.38 7.03 -1.97
CA ILE A 31 -0.24 5.58 -1.87
C ILE A 31 1.15 5.23 -1.35
N ASP A 32 1.22 4.16 -0.59
CA ASP A 32 2.46 3.65 -0.01
C ASP A 32 2.46 2.14 -0.18
N VAL A 33 3.41 1.64 -0.94
CA VAL A 33 3.57 0.20 -1.14
C VAL A 33 4.95 -0.18 -0.67
N GLN A 34 5.03 -1.15 0.23
CA GLN A 34 6.31 -1.60 0.77
C GLN A 34 6.41 -3.11 0.58
N VAL A 35 7.58 -3.56 0.19
CA VAL A 35 7.88 -4.98 0.11
C VAL A 35 9.13 -5.26 0.93
N ARG A 36 9.21 -6.46 1.50
CA ARG A 36 10.36 -6.86 2.30
C ARG A 36 10.57 -8.36 2.19
N LEU A 37 11.76 -8.80 2.57
CA LEU A 37 12.03 -10.22 2.72
C LEU A 37 11.86 -10.60 4.18
N SER A 38 11.11 -11.67 4.44
CA SER A 38 11.02 -12.22 5.78
C SER A 38 12.34 -12.89 6.15
N ARG A 39 12.49 -13.27 7.43
CA ARG A 39 13.71 -13.95 7.89
C ARG A 39 13.89 -15.31 7.22
N THR A 40 12.82 -15.88 6.66
CA THR A 40 12.85 -17.15 5.93
C THR A 40 12.97 -16.95 4.42
N GLY A 41 13.11 -15.71 3.95
CA GLY A 41 13.28 -15.40 2.54
C GLY A 41 12.00 -15.25 1.73
N SER A 42 10.84 -15.23 2.39
CA SER A 42 9.57 -15.00 1.69
C SER A 42 9.36 -13.51 1.44
N THR A 43 8.83 -13.18 0.26
CA THR A 43 8.44 -11.80 -0.06
C THR A 43 7.14 -11.46 0.65
N GLN A 44 7.16 -10.38 1.41
CA GLN A 44 6.00 -9.84 2.10
C GLN A 44 5.70 -8.45 1.57
N MET A 45 4.44 -8.02 1.64
CA MET A 45 4.03 -6.75 1.06
C MET A 45 3.00 -6.05 1.93
N PHE A 46 3.08 -4.72 1.94
CA PHE A 46 2.09 -3.83 2.54
C PHE A 46 1.61 -2.83 1.49
N ILE A 47 0.30 -2.59 1.45
CA ILE A 47 -0.30 -1.58 0.57
C ILE A 47 -1.11 -0.63 1.44
N GLY A 48 -0.85 0.68 1.32
CA GLY A 48 -1.63 1.70 2.02
C GLY A 48 -2.09 2.78 1.06
N VAL A 49 -3.34 3.24 1.23
CA VAL A 49 -3.91 4.35 0.48
C VAL A 49 -4.47 5.35 1.49
N TYR A 50 -4.09 6.62 1.34
CA TYR A 50 -4.43 7.66 2.30
C TYR A 50 -5.01 8.86 1.57
N GLY A 51 -6.08 9.43 2.11
CA GLY A 51 -6.73 10.59 1.52
C GLY A 51 -5.90 11.88 1.64
N PRO A 52 -6.37 12.97 1.02
CA PRO A 52 -5.62 14.24 1.02
C PRO A 52 -5.34 14.79 2.42
N SER A 53 -6.17 14.47 3.40
CA SER A 53 -5.97 14.90 4.79
C SER A 53 -5.04 13.97 5.58
N GLY A 54 -4.55 12.90 4.96
CA GLY A 54 -3.74 11.88 5.62
C GLY A 54 -4.55 10.74 6.21
N ARG A 55 -5.86 10.78 6.09
CA ARG A 55 -6.75 9.77 6.64
C ARG A 55 -6.58 8.44 5.93
N THR A 56 -6.52 7.34 6.69
CA THR A 56 -6.45 6.00 6.12
C THR A 56 -7.70 5.69 5.31
N VAL A 57 -7.51 5.34 4.04
CA VAL A 57 -8.59 4.89 3.16
C VAL A 57 -8.58 3.38 3.04
N TYR A 58 -7.37 2.79 2.93
CA TYR A 58 -7.22 1.36 2.72
C TYR A 58 -5.82 0.94 3.18
N GLU A 59 -5.75 -0.19 3.86
CA GLU A 59 -4.49 -0.84 4.21
C GLU A 59 -4.66 -2.34 4.11
N GLU A 60 -3.67 -3.02 3.54
CA GLU A 60 -3.67 -4.48 3.44
C GLU A 60 -2.23 -4.98 3.50
N SER A 61 -2.02 -6.10 4.19
CA SER A 61 -0.72 -6.75 4.23
C SER A 61 -0.80 -8.16 3.66
N PHE A 62 0.30 -8.60 3.08
CA PHE A 62 0.42 -9.94 2.48
C PHE A 62 1.62 -10.61 3.12
N ASP A 63 1.39 -11.71 3.83
CA ASP A 63 2.44 -12.39 4.59
C ASP A 63 3.41 -13.15 3.71
N SER A 64 2.97 -13.57 2.53
CA SER A 64 3.80 -14.32 1.61
C SER A 64 3.32 -14.18 0.18
N ARG A 65 4.27 -14.00 -0.74
CA ARG A 65 4.01 -13.96 -2.18
C ARG A 65 4.94 -14.96 -2.84
N PRO A 66 4.64 -16.27 -2.75
CA PRO A 66 5.53 -17.31 -3.27
C PRO A 66 5.81 -17.12 -4.76
N GLY A 67 7.08 -17.31 -5.15
CA GLY A 67 7.47 -17.21 -6.54
C GLY A 67 7.63 -15.79 -7.05
N GLU A 68 7.43 -14.77 -6.21
CA GLU A 68 7.60 -13.37 -6.62
C GLU A 68 8.86 -12.78 -5.99
N THR A 69 9.59 -12.00 -6.81
CA THR A 69 10.68 -11.17 -6.29
C THR A 69 10.11 -9.90 -5.67
N MET A 70 10.93 -9.18 -4.91
CA MET A 70 10.50 -7.88 -4.37
C MET A 70 10.13 -6.91 -5.49
N THR A 71 10.86 -6.91 -6.59
CA THR A 71 10.57 -6.03 -7.73
C THR A 71 9.20 -6.31 -8.34
N THR A 72 8.90 -7.58 -8.58
CA THR A 72 7.61 -7.99 -9.16
C THR A 72 6.46 -7.69 -8.20
N ALA A 73 6.64 -8.01 -6.93
CA ALA A 73 5.61 -7.76 -5.92
C ALA A 73 5.35 -6.25 -5.76
N LEU A 74 6.40 -5.44 -5.77
CA LEU A 74 6.25 -3.99 -5.65
C LEU A 74 5.45 -3.42 -6.82
N ALA A 75 5.77 -3.84 -8.05
CA ALA A 75 5.05 -3.38 -9.24
C ALA A 75 3.56 -3.75 -9.17
N TRP A 76 3.26 -4.97 -8.76
CA TRP A 76 1.88 -5.42 -8.60
C TRP A 76 1.16 -4.61 -7.53
N GLY A 77 1.82 -4.35 -6.41
CA GLY A 77 1.25 -3.58 -5.30
C GLY A 77 0.96 -2.13 -5.67
N VAL A 78 1.86 -1.50 -6.42
CA VAL A 78 1.64 -0.12 -6.91
C VAL A 78 0.41 -0.07 -7.80
N ASP A 79 0.26 -1.03 -8.72
CA ASP A 79 -0.90 -1.14 -9.60
C ASP A 79 -2.19 -1.28 -8.79
N LYS A 80 -2.19 -2.19 -7.82
CA LYS A 80 -3.35 -2.41 -6.97
C LYS A 80 -3.71 -1.17 -6.15
N ALA A 81 -2.71 -0.48 -5.62
CA ALA A 81 -2.93 0.73 -4.85
C ALA A 81 -3.55 1.83 -5.70
N ARG A 82 -3.08 2.01 -6.92
CA ARG A 82 -3.65 2.99 -7.85
C ARG A 82 -5.09 2.65 -8.20
N GLN A 83 -5.39 1.39 -8.45
CA GLN A 83 -6.74 0.94 -8.74
C GLN A 83 -7.68 1.17 -7.55
N THR A 84 -7.21 0.89 -6.35
CA THR A 84 -7.98 1.09 -5.13
C THR A 84 -8.30 2.57 -4.92
N ALA A 85 -7.30 3.44 -5.09
CA ALA A 85 -7.48 4.89 -4.97
C ALA A 85 -8.49 5.41 -6.00
N PHE A 86 -8.37 4.95 -7.25
CA PHE A 86 -9.28 5.35 -8.32
C PHE A 86 -10.71 4.89 -8.06
N THR A 87 -10.88 3.66 -7.60
CA THR A 87 -12.20 3.11 -7.30
C THR A 87 -12.88 3.87 -6.16
N THR A 88 -12.13 4.23 -5.11
CA THR A 88 -12.65 5.00 -3.99
C THR A 88 -13.13 6.37 -4.46
N GLU A 89 -12.37 7.04 -5.31
CA GLU A 89 -12.76 8.32 -5.87
C GLU A 89 -14.02 8.21 -6.71
N ARG A 90 -14.12 7.18 -7.54
CA ARG A 90 -15.31 6.94 -8.35
C ARG A 90 -16.55 6.71 -7.51
N LYS A 91 -16.44 5.97 -6.42
CA LYS A 91 -17.56 5.75 -5.49
C LYS A 91 -18.05 7.06 -4.92
N ARG A 92 -17.14 7.95 -4.55
CA ARG A 92 -17.54 9.26 -4.03
C ARG A 92 -18.28 10.08 -5.08
N LYS A 93 -17.85 10.05 -6.32
CA LYS A 93 -18.52 10.74 -7.42
C LYS A 93 -19.92 10.19 -7.66
N VAL A 94 -20.08 8.87 -7.62
CA VAL A 94 -21.36 8.23 -7.82
C VAL A 94 -22.36 8.62 -6.73
N VAL A 95 -21.90 8.74 -5.51
CA VAL A 95 -22.76 9.11 -4.38
C VAL A 95 -23.35 10.51 -4.54
N HIS A 96 -22.67 11.39 -5.27
CA HIS A 96 -23.10 12.76 -5.47
C HIS A 96 -24.03 12.97 -6.67
N CYS A 97 -24.31 11.94 -7.40
CA CYS A 97 -25.20 12.05 -8.58
C CYS A 97 -26.67 12.02 -8.22
#